data_d56a0112691b5d451f7159f102e5889f
#
_entry.id   d56a0112691b5d451f7159f102e5889f
#
_cell.length_a   1.000
_cell.length_b   1.000
_cell.length_c   1.000
_cell.angle_alpha   90.00
_cell.angle_beta   90.00
_cell.angle_gamma   90.00
#
_symmetry.space_group_name_H-M   'P 1'
#
loop_
_entity.id
_entity.type
_entity.pdbx_description
1 polymer ?
#
loop_
_entity_poly.entity_id
_entity_poly.type
_entity_poly.pdbx_seq_one_letter_code
_entity_poly.pdbx_strand_id
1 'polypeptide(L)'
;MNSQTKTAAAEPAQGHNSLSAALSDAVARFVAANPASHAMHERAKAVMPGGNTRTVLYYSPFPLTMVTGWGCRLKDADGHSYVDFLGEFTAGLYGHSDPVIAEAIGKAVANGLNLGSHGPNEAEFAELVQQRFPSMQLMRFTNSGTEANMLALALVKHATGRPKVMVFEGAYHGGTLTFPSASKVPVNIPHDYVFARYNEIEPTRALIRQHGPELACVIVEPMMGSAGCIPGDRAFLEMLKAETEAVGAILIFDEVMTSRLSPGGRQANLGIRPDLTTLGKYIGGGMSFGAFGGRADLMANFDPGRPGSLSHAGTFNNNVLTMAAGIAGLKHRFTPEAARALNARGDALRTRLNAIFAAAGAPIRAAGIGSLMNIHPMAEEPKQPSDLARADQRARDLIFFDLLEDGFYIARRGLMALSLAIGDEEAAAFAAAVEKRAPRWKALMGAMD
;
A
#
# COMPACT_ATOMS: atom_id res chain seq x y z
N MET A 1 65.21 -19.27 31.84
CA MET A 1 64.85 -18.65 30.54
C MET A 1 63.45 -18.12 30.66
N ASN A 2 63.33 -16.81 30.82
CA ASN A 2 62.09 -16.07 31.04
C ASN A 2 61.28 -15.98 29.73
N SER A 3 60.06 -16.49 29.71
CA SER A 3 59.07 -16.17 28.71
C SER A 3 58.08 -15.16 29.28
N GLN A 4 58.24 -13.91 28.88
CA GLN A 4 57.29 -12.85 29.17
C GLN A 4 56.08 -13.00 28.22
N THR A 5 54.95 -13.35 28.79
CA THR A 5 53.63 -13.22 28.17
C THR A 5 53.24 -11.72 28.14
N LYS A 6 53.27 -11.12 26.95
CA LYS A 6 52.66 -9.80 26.71
C LYS A 6 51.13 -9.96 26.78
N THR A 7 50.53 -9.43 27.82
CA THR A 7 49.11 -9.14 27.89
C THR A 7 48.80 -8.05 26.84
N ALA A 8 48.05 -8.40 25.83
CA ALA A 8 47.45 -7.46 24.89
C ALA A 8 46.44 -6.59 25.67
N ALA A 9 46.68 -5.30 25.71
CA ALA A 9 45.72 -4.34 26.23
C ALA A 9 44.46 -4.39 25.34
N ALA A 10 43.31 -4.59 25.97
CA ALA A 10 42.00 -4.49 25.30
C ALA A 10 41.85 -3.04 24.80
N GLU A 11 41.63 -2.88 23.50
CA GLU A 11 41.23 -1.60 22.94
C GLU A 11 39.93 -1.14 23.61
N PRO A 12 39.81 0.17 23.94
CA PRO A 12 38.58 0.70 24.52
C PRO A 12 37.46 0.52 23.51
N ALA A 13 36.35 -0.08 23.98
CA ALA A 13 35.12 -0.22 23.24
C ALA A 13 34.81 1.11 22.52
N GLN A 14 34.82 1.08 21.18
CA GLN A 14 34.32 2.20 20.36
C GLN A 14 32.84 2.34 20.68
N GLY A 15 32.53 3.32 21.55
CA GLY A 15 31.21 3.49 22.10
C GLY A 15 30.22 3.99 21.05
N HIS A 16 28.99 3.59 21.21
CA HIS A 16 27.67 4.19 20.92
C HIS A 16 27.45 5.02 19.63
N ASN A 17 28.43 5.17 18.73
CA ASN A 17 28.32 6.02 17.53
C ASN A 17 28.11 5.23 16.22
N SER A 18 27.92 3.92 16.27
CA SER A 18 27.59 3.14 15.06
C SER A 18 26.08 3.01 14.88
N LEU A 19 25.65 2.91 13.63
CA LEU A 19 24.23 2.71 13.27
C LEU A 19 23.64 1.48 13.98
N SER A 20 24.39 0.38 14.08
CA SER A 20 23.97 -0.83 14.75
C SER A 20 23.77 -0.65 16.26
N ALA A 21 24.67 0.09 16.93
CA ALA A 21 24.52 0.40 18.35
C ALA A 21 23.31 1.31 18.59
N ALA A 22 23.13 2.36 17.78
CA ALA A 22 21.99 3.25 17.87
C ALA A 22 20.65 2.54 17.67
N LEU A 23 20.58 1.58 16.72
CA LEU A 23 19.41 0.74 16.52
C LEU A 23 19.17 -0.18 17.72
N SER A 24 20.22 -0.82 18.26
CA SER A 24 20.11 -1.69 19.45
C SER A 24 19.54 -0.93 20.65
N ASP A 25 20.03 0.30 20.88
CA ASP A 25 19.53 1.16 21.94
C ASP A 25 18.06 1.57 21.72
N ALA A 26 17.67 1.91 20.49
CA ALA A 26 16.28 2.25 20.16
C ALA A 26 15.35 1.05 20.38
N VAL A 27 15.75 -0.16 19.97
CA VAL A 27 15.01 -1.40 20.21
C VAL A 27 14.91 -1.70 21.71
N ALA A 28 15.98 -1.51 22.49
CA ALA A 28 15.93 -1.72 23.94
C ALA A 28 14.95 -0.76 24.63
N ARG A 29 14.92 0.53 24.25
CA ARG A 29 13.91 1.49 24.74
C ARG A 29 12.49 1.08 24.35
N PHE A 30 12.29 0.67 23.10
CA PHE A 30 10.99 0.18 22.63
C PHE A 30 10.49 -1.01 23.46
N VAL A 31 11.34 -2.02 23.70
CA VAL A 31 10.99 -3.20 24.52
C VAL A 31 10.63 -2.79 25.95
N ALA A 32 11.41 -1.92 26.57
CA ALA A 32 11.17 -1.47 27.94
C ALA A 32 9.86 -0.65 28.07
N ALA A 33 9.50 0.11 27.04
CA ALA A 33 8.30 0.96 27.04
C ALA A 33 7.01 0.21 26.72
N ASN A 34 7.07 -1.03 26.16
CA ASN A 34 5.89 -1.72 25.61
C ASN A 34 5.66 -3.13 26.18
N PRO A 35 5.65 -3.32 27.52
CA PRO A 35 5.49 -4.66 28.14
C PRO A 35 4.10 -5.26 27.88
N ALA A 36 3.01 -4.47 27.81
CA ALA A 36 1.66 -4.97 27.56
C ALA A 36 1.52 -5.46 26.11
N SER A 37 2.03 -4.71 25.12
CA SER A 37 2.07 -5.14 23.73
C SER A 37 2.88 -6.41 23.57
N HIS A 38 4.02 -6.54 24.25
CA HIS A 38 4.84 -7.77 24.26
C HIS A 38 4.04 -8.97 24.80
N ALA A 39 3.42 -8.84 25.96
CA ALA A 39 2.61 -9.90 26.58
C ALA A 39 1.45 -10.34 25.66
N MET A 40 0.76 -9.38 25.00
CA MET A 40 -0.31 -9.69 24.03
C MET A 40 0.24 -10.42 22.79
N HIS A 41 1.42 -10.04 22.31
CA HIS A 41 2.08 -10.73 21.20
C HIS A 41 2.43 -12.18 21.56
N GLU A 42 3.01 -12.44 22.72
CA GLU A 42 3.31 -13.80 23.18
C GLU A 42 2.04 -14.65 23.32
N ARG A 43 0.95 -14.07 23.83
CA ARG A 43 -0.36 -14.74 23.86
C ARG A 43 -0.86 -15.06 22.45
N ALA A 44 -0.73 -14.13 21.50
CA ALA A 44 -1.16 -14.34 20.12
C ALA A 44 -0.35 -15.44 19.41
N LYS A 45 0.97 -15.55 19.69
CA LYS A 45 1.83 -16.62 19.16
C LYS A 45 1.38 -18.02 19.58
N ALA A 46 0.71 -18.17 20.71
CA ALA A 46 0.19 -19.45 21.17
C ALA A 46 -0.95 -20.00 20.30
N VAL A 47 -1.62 -19.13 19.52
CA VAL A 47 -2.82 -19.49 18.74
C VAL A 47 -2.74 -19.10 17.25
N MET A 48 -1.76 -18.30 16.89
CA MET A 48 -1.56 -17.85 15.49
C MET A 48 -0.07 -17.91 15.12
N PRO A 49 0.29 -18.41 13.93
CA PRO A 49 1.67 -18.41 13.47
C PRO A 49 2.27 -17.00 13.50
N GLY A 50 3.37 -16.81 14.29
CA GLY A 50 4.00 -15.51 14.46
C GLY A 50 3.15 -14.46 15.18
N GLY A 51 2.03 -14.86 15.82
CA GLY A 51 1.16 -13.98 16.60
C GLY A 51 0.33 -12.98 15.78
N ASN A 52 0.14 -13.22 14.47
CA ASN A 52 -0.61 -12.28 13.62
C ASN A 52 -1.28 -12.98 12.42
N THR A 53 -2.24 -12.31 11.80
CA THR A 53 -2.97 -12.80 10.61
C THR A 53 -2.42 -12.24 9.29
N ARG A 54 -1.51 -11.26 9.35
CA ARG A 54 -0.94 -10.59 8.18
C ARG A 54 0.55 -10.36 8.39
N THR A 55 1.39 -10.96 7.56
CA THR A 55 2.86 -10.84 7.66
C THR A 55 3.36 -9.41 7.72
N VAL A 56 2.68 -8.48 7.02
CA VAL A 56 3.06 -7.06 6.98
C VAL A 56 2.92 -6.34 8.33
N LEU A 57 2.15 -6.91 9.28
CA LEU A 57 2.00 -6.35 10.63
C LEU A 57 3.15 -6.74 11.55
N TYR A 58 3.88 -7.81 11.20
CA TYR A 58 5.00 -8.28 12.02
C TYR A 58 6.24 -7.42 11.81
N TYR A 59 6.86 -7.04 12.92
CA TYR A 59 8.22 -6.51 12.99
C TYR A 59 8.89 -6.93 14.30
N SER A 60 10.21 -7.14 14.24
CA SER A 60 11.02 -7.51 15.40
C SER A 60 11.29 -6.27 16.27
N PRO A 61 11.31 -6.41 17.63
CA PRO A 61 11.19 -7.67 18.38
C PRO A 61 9.74 -8.17 18.50
N PHE A 62 8.74 -7.30 18.50
CA PHE A 62 7.30 -7.58 18.47
C PHE A 62 6.54 -6.33 17.97
N PRO A 63 5.36 -6.49 17.36
CA PRO A 63 4.54 -5.36 16.95
C PRO A 63 3.78 -4.76 18.15
N LEU A 64 3.48 -3.45 18.08
CA LEU A 64 2.54 -2.80 19.00
C LEU A 64 1.13 -3.39 18.84
N THR A 65 0.40 -3.45 19.95
CA THR A 65 -1.03 -3.76 19.95
C THR A 65 -1.81 -2.47 20.11
N MET A 66 -2.48 -2.02 19.05
CA MET A 66 -3.36 -0.86 19.08
C MET A 66 -4.72 -1.25 19.69
N VAL A 67 -5.20 -0.47 20.66
CA VAL A 67 -6.45 -0.77 21.40
C VAL A 67 -7.58 0.19 21.06
N THR A 68 -7.29 1.40 20.58
CA THR A 68 -8.30 2.36 20.15
C THR A 68 -7.73 3.37 19.17
N GLY A 69 -8.61 4.03 18.39
CA GLY A 69 -8.26 5.08 17.46
C GLY A 69 -9.39 6.11 17.33
N TRP A 70 -9.02 7.37 17.12
CA TRP A 70 -9.95 8.48 16.85
C TRP A 70 -9.29 9.55 15.98
N GLY A 71 -9.99 10.08 15.01
CA GLY A 71 -9.41 11.03 14.06
C GLY A 71 -8.18 10.47 13.39
N CYS A 72 -7.03 11.11 13.56
CA CYS A 72 -5.73 10.63 13.09
C CYS A 72 -4.86 10.01 14.21
N ARG A 73 -5.42 9.63 15.34
CA ARG A 73 -4.67 9.15 16.49
C ARG A 73 -4.97 7.70 16.82
N LEU A 74 -3.92 6.98 17.21
CA LEU A 74 -3.98 5.62 17.73
C LEU A 74 -3.47 5.59 19.16
N LYS A 75 -3.99 4.68 19.98
CA LYS A 75 -3.49 4.39 21.31
C LYS A 75 -3.17 2.91 21.42
N ASP A 76 -1.97 2.60 21.94
CA ASP A 76 -1.54 1.22 22.15
C ASP A 76 -1.97 0.67 23.53
N ALA A 77 -1.68 -0.62 23.75
CA ALA A 77 -1.98 -1.31 25.00
C ALA A 77 -1.16 -0.84 26.19
N ASP A 78 -0.05 -0.15 25.95
CA ASP A 78 0.85 0.40 26.97
C ASP A 78 0.49 1.86 27.33
N GLY A 79 -0.51 2.43 26.62
CA GLY A 79 -1.07 3.75 26.90
C GLY A 79 -0.48 4.89 26.09
N HIS A 80 0.48 4.62 25.19
CA HIS A 80 1.06 5.63 24.31
C HIS A 80 0.07 6.04 23.22
N SER A 81 0.15 7.30 22.82
CA SER A 81 -0.65 7.85 21.72
C SER A 81 0.23 8.27 20.54
N TYR A 82 -0.21 7.92 19.35
CA TYR A 82 0.52 8.19 18.11
C TYR A 82 -0.36 8.93 17.12
N VAL A 83 0.23 9.83 16.34
CA VAL A 83 -0.38 10.32 15.10
C VAL A 83 -0.14 9.26 14.02
N ASP A 84 -1.23 8.77 13.43
CA ASP A 84 -1.22 7.69 12.45
C ASP A 84 -0.93 8.20 11.05
N PHE A 85 0.33 8.09 10.63
CA PHE A 85 0.76 8.30 9.26
C PHE A 85 0.78 7.01 8.41
N LEU A 86 0.50 5.84 9.00
CA LEU A 86 0.40 4.58 8.27
C LEU A 86 -0.94 4.45 7.53
N GLY A 87 -2.04 4.92 8.14
CA GLY A 87 -3.38 4.88 7.57
C GLY A 87 -3.80 3.48 7.14
N GLU A 88 -3.59 2.45 7.99
CA GLU A 88 -3.93 1.05 7.72
C GLU A 88 -3.48 0.59 6.31
N PHE A 89 -2.23 0.89 5.94
CA PHE A 89 -1.68 0.58 4.61
C PHE A 89 -2.60 1.07 3.47
N THR A 90 -3.07 2.32 3.62
CA THR A 90 -3.94 3.07 2.69
C THR A 90 -5.45 2.81 2.81
N ALA A 91 -5.90 1.86 3.62
CA ALA A 91 -7.33 1.63 3.87
C ALA A 91 -7.95 2.69 4.80
N GLY A 92 -7.16 3.27 5.70
CA GLY A 92 -7.59 4.24 6.72
C GLY A 92 -7.70 5.68 6.22
N LEU A 93 -8.19 5.90 5.00
CA LEU A 93 -8.31 7.24 4.39
C LEU A 93 -9.13 8.22 5.25
N TYR A 94 -10.18 7.74 5.89
CA TYR A 94 -11.12 8.56 6.65
C TYR A 94 -10.66 8.85 8.08
N GLY A 95 -9.49 8.33 8.49
CA GLY A 95 -9.06 8.27 9.87
C GLY A 95 -9.84 7.23 10.67
N HIS A 96 -9.79 7.35 11.98
CA HIS A 96 -10.46 6.41 12.89
C HIS A 96 -11.77 7.02 13.42
N SER A 97 -12.85 6.24 13.41
CA SER A 97 -14.15 6.64 13.97
C SER A 97 -14.77 7.87 13.30
N ASP A 98 -14.73 7.97 11.97
CA ASP A 98 -15.41 9.03 11.23
C ASP A 98 -16.92 9.00 11.53
N PRO A 99 -17.53 10.11 12.02
CA PRO A 99 -18.91 10.10 12.51
C PRO A 99 -19.93 9.85 11.40
N VAL A 100 -19.69 10.29 10.17
CA VAL A 100 -20.60 10.08 9.03
C VAL A 100 -20.65 8.61 8.64
N ILE A 101 -19.47 7.96 8.60
CA ILE A 101 -19.37 6.54 8.30
C ILE A 101 -19.94 5.71 9.45
N ALA A 102 -19.63 6.06 10.70
CA ALA A 102 -20.16 5.37 11.87
C ALA A 102 -21.70 5.43 11.93
N GLU A 103 -22.31 6.57 11.62
CA GLU A 103 -23.76 6.73 11.54
C GLU A 103 -24.36 5.86 10.42
N ALA A 104 -23.74 5.83 9.24
CA ALA A 104 -24.21 5.00 8.12
C ALA A 104 -24.18 3.51 8.47
N ILE A 105 -23.09 3.05 9.11
CA ILE A 105 -22.95 1.67 9.60
C ILE A 105 -24.03 1.36 10.65
N GLY A 106 -24.26 2.26 11.62
CA GLY A 106 -25.27 2.09 12.66
C GLY A 106 -26.68 1.93 12.10
N LYS A 107 -27.04 2.75 11.11
CA LYS A 107 -28.32 2.63 10.39
C LYS A 107 -28.43 1.30 9.63
N ALA A 108 -27.35 0.87 8.96
CA ALA A 108 -27.34 -0.40 8.24
C ALA A 108 -27.51 -1.59 9.19
N VAL A 109 -26.86 -1.59 10.36
CA VAL A 109 -27.04 -2.62 11.40
C VAL A 109 -28.49 -2.66 11.87
N ALA A 110 -29.10 -1.50 12.14
CA ALA A 110 -30.49 -1.42 12.63
C ALA A 110 -31.51 -1.95 11.62
N ASN A 111 -31.22 -1.88 10.32
CA ASN A 111 -32.09 -2.37 9.25
C ASN A 111 -31.91 -3.87 8.91
N GLY A 112 -30.97 -4.54 9.57
CA GLY A 112 -30.71 -5.98 9.40
C GLY A 112 -29.51 -6.28 8.51
N LEU A 113 -28.85 -7.38 8.85
CA LEU A 113 -27.70 -7.94 8.14
C LEU A 113 -28.10 -9.19 7.34
N ASN A 114 -27.29 -9.58 6.35
CA ASN A 114 -27.41 -10.86 5.66
C ASN A 114 -28.80 -11.09 5.06
N LEU A 115 -29.29 -10.14 4.29
CA LEU A 115 -30.68 -10.15 3.77
C LEU A 115 -30.92 -11.24 2.69
N GLY A 116 -29.88 -11.91 2.21
CA GLY A 116 -29.97 -13.04 1.27
C GLY A 116 -30.47 -12.68 -0.12
N SER A 117 -30.49 -11.39 -0.47
CA SER A 117 -30.95 -10.88 -1.77
C SER A 117 -30.18 -9.59 -2.12
N HIS A 118 -30.51 -9.00 -3.28
CA HIS A 118 -30.02 -7.69 -3.66
C HIS A 118 -30.50 -6.61 -2.69
N GLY A 119 -29.61 -5.67 -2.37
CA GLY A 119 -29.94 -4.50 -1.58
C GLY A 119 -30.01 -3.23 -2.44
N PRO A 120 -30.69 -2.17 -1.97
CA PRO A 120 -30.81 -0.92 -2.72
C PRO A 120 -29.46 -0.20 -2.89
N ASN A 121 -28.53 -0.42 -1.99
CA ASN A 121 -27.24 0.28 -1.97
C ASN A 121 -26.25 -0.23 -3.04
N GLU A 122 -26.45 -1.44 -3.59
CA GLU A 122 -25.52 -2.01 -4.57
C GLU A 122 -25.41 -1.16 -5.84
N ALA A 123 -26.58 -0.78 -6.41
CA ALA A 123 -26.61 0.06 -7.60
C ALA A 123 -26.07 1.47 -7.33
N GLU A 124 -26.51 2.11 -6.23
CA GLU A 124 -26.03 3.46 -5.84
C GLU A 124 -24.52 3.47 -5.65
N PHE A 125 -23.96 2.46 -4.98
CA PHE A 125 -22.52 2.38 -4.77
C PHE A 125 -21.77 2.17 -6.08
N ALA A 126 -22.26 1.32 -6.97
CA ALA A 126 -21.67 1.12 -8.29
C ALA A 126 -21.68 2.42 -9.13
N GLU A 127 -22.78 3.15 -9.13
CA GLU A 127 -22.89 4.46 -9.80
C GLU A 127 -21.89 5.49 -9.27
N LEU A 128 -21.70 5.58 -7.95
CA LEU A 128 -20.71 6.45 -7.33
C LEU A 128 -19.27 6.09 -7.73
N VAL A 129 -18.98 4.78 -7.83
CA VAL A 129 -17.67 4.32 -8.30
C VAL A 129 -17.48 4.63 -9.78
N GLN A 130 -18.49 4.38 -10.63
CA GLN A 130 -18.43 4.70 -12.07
C GLN A 130 -18.26 6.18 -12.35
N GLN A 131 -18.91 7.06 -11.58
CA GLN A 131 -18.74 8.51 -11.68
C GLN A 131 -17.28 8.94 -11.46
N ARG A 132 -16.56 8.23 -10.60
CA ARG A 132 -15.13 8.47 -10.34
C ARG A 132 -14.22 7.81 -11.36
N PHE A 133 -14.56 6.60 -11.79
CA PHE A 133 -13.76 5.77 -12.69
C PHE A 133 -14.56 5.45 -13.97
N PRO A 134 -14.66 6.40 -14.93
CA PRO A 134 -15.44 6.19 -16.14
C PRO A 134 -14.92 5.06 -17.07
N SER A 135 -13.70 4.54 -16.78
CA SER A 135 -13.19 3.34 -17.42
C SER A 135 -13.99 2.08 -17.03
N MET A 136 -14.62 2.08 -15.84
CA MET A 136 -15.40 0.98 -15.30
C MET A 136 -16.87 1.07 -15.78
N GLN A 137 -17.12 0.77 -17.05
CA GLN A 137 -18.47 0.81 -17.65
C GLN A 137 -19.44 -0.18 -16.98
N LEU A 138 -18.93 -1.33 -16.57
CA LEU A 138 -19.61 -2.30 -15.70
C LEU A 138 -18.62 -2.79 -14.65
N MET A 139 -19.14 -3.22 -13.50
CA MET A 139 -18.31 -3.66 -12.38
C MET A 139 -18.99 -4.72 -11.53
N ARG A 140 -18.18 -5.40 -10.71
CA ARG A 140 -18.63 -6.30 -9.64
C ARG A 140 -17.86 -6.04 -8.35
N PHE A 141 -18.53 -6.26 -7.23
CA PHE A 141 -17.94 -6.15 -5.89
C PHE A 141 -17.35 -7.47 -5.43
N THR A 142 -16.32 -7.36 -4.57
CA THR A 142 -15.64 -8.45 -3.88
C THR A 142 -15.29 -8.01 -2.46
N ASN A 143 -14.68 -8.88 -1.65
CA ASN A 143 -14.33 -8.53 -0.25
C ASN A 143 -12.91 -7.98 -0.09
N SER A 144 -12.09 -8.05 -1.13
CA SER A 144 -10.71 -7.56 -1.09
C SER A 144 -10.18 -7.23 -2.48
N GLY A 145 -9.13 -6.40 -2.54
CA GLY A 145 -8.37 -6.18 -3.78
C GLY A 145 -7.73 -7.45 -4.33
N THR A 146 -7.37 -8.41 -3.46
CA THR A 146 -6.87 -9.72 -3.89
C THR A 146 -7.92 -10.47 -4.71
N GLU A 147 -9.16 -10.58 -4.21
CA GLU A 147 -10.26 -11.22 -4.94
C GLU A 147 -10.57 -10.48 -6.25
N ALA A 148 -10.57 -9.15 -6.23
CA ALA A 148 -10.78 -8.33 -7.40
C ALA A 148 -9.74 -8.64 -8.50
N ASN A 149 -8.46 -8.70 -8.14
CA ASN A 149 -7.39 -9.04 -9.08
C ASN A 149 -7.49 -10.48 -9.58
N MET A 150 -7.82 -11.44 -8.71
CA MET A 150 -8.02 -12.84 -9.11
C MET A 150 -9.13 -12.98 -10.15
N LEU A 151 -10.27 -12.32 -9.93
CA LEU A 151 -11.41 -12.37 -10.85
C LEU A 151 -11.16 -11.59 -12.15
N ALA A 152 -10.43 -10.47 -12.08
CA ALA A 152 -9.98 -9.77 -13.27
C ALA A 152 -9.08 -10.65 -14.15
N LEU A 153 -8.13 -11.38 -13.54
CA LEU A 153 -7.27 -12.33 -14.26
C LEU A 153 -8.05 -13.51 -14.85
N ALA A 154 -9.01 -14.06 -14.10
CA ALA A 154 -9.88 -15.11 -14.61
C ALA A 154 -10.71 -14.62 -15.82
N LEU A 155 -11.27 -13.41 -15.73
CA LEU A 155 -12.02 -12.76 -16.80
C LEU A 155 -11.18 -12.62 -18.08
N VAL A 156 -9.99 -12.04 -17.98
CA VAL A 156 -9.18 -11.76 -19.18
C VAL A 156 -8.67 -13.03 -19.85
N LYS A 157 -8.34 -14.06 -19.06
CA LYS A 157 -7.97 -15.37 -19.60
C LYS A 157 -9.14 -16.05 -20.32
N HIS A 158 -10.35 -15.95 -19.77
CA HIS A 158 -11.56 -16.46 -20.44
C HIS A 158 -11.85 -15.67 -21.73
N ALA A 159 -11.85 -14.34 -21.66
CA ALA A 159 -12.22 -13.48 -22.79
C ALA A 159 -11.23 -13.56 -23.96
N THR A 160 -9.92 -13.74 -23.67
CA THR A 160 -8.89 -13.83 -24.71
C THR A 160 -8.55 -15.25 -25.14
N GLY A 161 -8.87 -16.26 -24.33
CA GLY A 161 -8.42 -17.65 -24.52
C GLY A 161 -6.92 -17.84 -24.35
N ARG A 162 -6.19 -16.84 -23.84
CA ARG A 162 -4.73 -16.83 -23.76
C ARG A 162 -4.26 -17.17 -22.34
N PRO A 163 -3.13 -17.91 -22.17
CA PRO A 163 -2.69 -18.40 -20.86
C PRO A 163 -1.83 -17.42 -20.06
N LYS A 164 -1.06 -16.53 -20.71
CA LYS A 164 0.02 -15.77 -20.09
C LYS A 164 -0.46 -14.46 -19.47
N VAL A 165 0.11 -14.15 -18.30
CA VAL A 165 -0.13 -12.91 -17.54
C VAL A 165 1.22 -12.22 -17.33
N MET A 166 1.39 -10.99 -17.82
CA MET A 166 2.58 -10.21 -17.52
C MET A 166 2.42 -9.47 -16.20
N VAL A 167 3.45 -9.59 -15.36
CA VAL A 167 3.60 -8.96 -14.04
C VAL A 167 4.96 -8.32 -13.91
N PHE A 168 5.14 -7.46 -12.92
CA PHE A 168 6.39 -6.74 -12.72
C PHE A 168 7.11 -7.20 -11.44
N GLU A 169 8.44 -7.23 -11.49
CA GLU A 169 9.27 -7.45 -10.32
C GLU A 169 8.96 -6.41 -9.24
N GLY A 170 8.74 -6.84 -8.00
CA GLY A 170 8.32 -6.01 -6.88
C GLY A 170 6.82 -5.77 -6.77
N ALA A 171 5.99 -6.18 -7.76
CA ALA A 171 4.55 -5.94 -7.75
C ALA A 171 3.83 -6.72 -6.64
N TYR A 172 2.74 -6.11 -6.15
CA TYR A 172 1.85 -6.70 -5.16
C TYR A 172 0.38 -6.47 -5.57
N HIS A 173 -0.26 -7.53 -6.01
CA HIS A 173 -1.68 -7.51 -6.41
C HIS A 173 -2.56 -8.31 -5.45
N GLY A 174 -2.08 -8.53 -4.22
CA GLY A 174 -2.76 -9.28 -3.17
C GLY A 174 -1.95 -10.46 -2.64
N GLY A 175 -2.44 -11.09 -1.55
CA GLY A 175 -1.70 -12.12 -0.83
C GLY A 175 -1.32 -13.37 -1.64
N THR A 176 -2.05 -13.64 -2.73
CA THR A 176 -1.81 -14.75 -3.66
C THR A 176 -1.29 -14.30 -5.03
N LEU A 177 -0.92 -13.03 -5.17
CA LEU A 177 -0.39 -12.40 -6.37
C LEU A 177 0.70 -11.41 -5.96
N THR A 178 1.82 -11.92 -5.43
CA THR A 178 2.95 -11.13 -4.96
C THR A 178 4.25 -11.57 -5.62
N PHE A 179 5.06 -10.61 -6.07
CA PHE A 179 6.21 -10.86 -6.94
C PHE A 179 7.44 -10.11 -6.43
N PRO A 180 8.00 -10.48 -5.25
CA PRO A 180 9.13 -9.76 -4.64
C PRO A 180 10.42 -9.82 -5.49
N SER A 181 10.48 -10.76 -6.44
CA SER A 181 11.54 -10.92 -7.43
C SER A 181 10.93 -11.40 -8.76
N ALA A 182 11.73 -11.49 -9.82
CA ALA A 182 11.29 -12.02 -11.11
C ALA A 182 11.08 -13.56 -11.09
N SER A 183 10.38 -14.05 -10.04
CA SER A 183 10.08 -15.48 -9.86
C SER A 183 8.77 -15.67 -9.11
N LYS A 184 8.16 -16.84 -9.29
CA LYS A 184 6.99 -17.26 -8.52
C LYS A 184 7.37 -17.54 -7.08
N VAL A 185 6.49 -17.16 -6.16
CA VAL A 185 6.57 -17.60 -4.75
C VAL A 185 5.47 -18.61 -4.45
N PRO A 186 5.63 -19.50 -3.44
CA PRO A 186 4.70 -20.63 -3.22
C PRO A 186 3.24 -20.25 -3.01
N VAL A 187 2.96 -19.03 -2.51
CA VAL A 187 1.59 -18.55 -2.29
C VAL A 187 0.89 -18.06 -3.55
N ASN A 188 1.62 -17.88 -4.67
CA ASN A 188 1.02 -17.37 -5.90
C ASN A 188 0.12 -18.40 -6.57
N ILE A 189 -1.02 -17.93 -7.06
CA ILE A 189 -1.87 -18.72 -7.96
C ILE A 189 -1.03 -19.16 -9.16
N PRO A 190 -1.17 -20.43 -9.62
CA PRO A 190 -0.30 -21.02 -10.64
C PRO A 190 -0.68 -20.58 -12.06
N HIS A 191 -0.61 -19.27 -12.35
CA HIS A 191 -0.69 -18.76 -13.71
C HIS A 191 0.64 -18.89 -14.45
N ASP A 192 0.60 -18.81 -15.76
CA ASP A 192 1.78 -18.68 -16.63
C ASP A 192 2.22 -17.22 -16.67
N TYR A 193 3.22 -16.88 -15.85
CA TYR A 193 3.66 -15.49 -15.68
C TYR A 193 4.82 -15.14 -16.61
N VAL A 194 4.73 -13.96 -17.21
CA VAL A 194 5.84 -13.26 -17.88
C VAL A 194 6.31 -12.15 -16.96
N PHE A 195 7.57 -12.20 -16.54
CA PHE A 195 8.14 -11.20 -15.62
C PHE A 195 8.80 -10.09 -16.40
N ALA A 196 8.47 -8.85 -16.09
CA ALA A 196 9.07 -7.64 -16.64
C ALA A 196 9.62 -6.76 -15.52
N ARG A 197 10.48 -5.80 -15.86
CA ARG A 197 10.99 -4.80 -14.94
C ARG A 197 10.20 -3.51 -15.05
N TYR A 198 9.89 -2.95 -13.91
CA TYR A 198 9.12 -1.72 -13.82
C TYR A 198 9.92 -0.52 -14.33
N ASN A 199 9.27 0.37 -15.09
CA ASN A 199 9.87 1.55 -15.76
C ASN A 199 10.93 1.25 -16.83
N GLU A 200 11.13 -0.01 -17.23
CA GLU A 200 12.01 -0.36 -18.36
C GLU A 200 11.20 -0.50 -19.66
N ILE A 201 11.18 0.56 -20.49
CA ILE A 201 10.30 0.65 -21.68
C ILE A 201 10.66 -0.39 -22.72
N GLU A 202 11.89 -0.38 -23.26
CA GLU A 202 12.26 -1.21 -24.42
C GLU A 202 12.27 -2.71 -24.10
N PRO A 203 12.84 -3.17 -22.96
CA PRO A 203 12.76 -4.58 -22.59
C PRO A 203 11.32 -5.08 -22.40
N THR A 204 10.45 -4.27 -21.75
CA THR A 204 9.05 -4.63 -21.55
C THR A 204 8.28 -4.67 -22.86
N ARG A 205 8.51 -3.71 -23.76
CA ARG A 205 7.94 -3.70 -25.12
C ARG A 205 8.31 -4.96 -25.89
N ALA A 206 9.57 -5.35 -25.86
CA ALA A 206 10.04 -6.56 -26.52
C ALA A 206 9.34 -7.82 -25.99
N LEU A 207 9.17 -7.92 -24.65
CA LEU A 207 8.44 -9.03 -24.02
C LEU A 207 6.96 -9.05 -24.41
N ILE A 208 6.27 -7.90 -24.45
CA ILE A 208 4.86 -7.82 -24.88
C ILE A 208 4.72 -8.33 -26.31
N ARG A 209 5.57 -7.89 -27.22
CA ARG A 209 5.53 -8.32 -28.63
C ARG A 209 5.87 -9.79 -28.79
N GLN A 210 6.91 -10.27 -28.09
CA GLN A 210 7.34 -11.67 -28.11
C GLN A 210 6.23 -12.62 -27.65
N HIS A 211 5.51 -12.28 -26.59
CA HIS A 211 4.48 -13.11 -25.99
C HIS A 211 3.07 -12.76 -26.46
N GLY A 212 2.90 -11.73 -27.31
CA GLY A 212 1.64 -11.19 -27.75
C GLY A 212 0.56 -12.23 -28.12
N PRO A 213 0.88 -13.27 -28.95
CA PRO A 213 -0.10 -14.29 -29.32
C PRO A 213 -0.69 -15.09 -28.13
N GLU A 214 0.05 -15.19 -27.01
CA GLU A 214 -0.34 -15.96 -25.84
C GLU A 214 -0.64 -15.06 -24.61
N LEU A 215 -0.40 -13.74 -24.73
CA LEU A 215 -0.53 -12.79 -23.63
C LEU A 215 -2.00 -12.39 -23.43
N ALA A 216 -2.60 -12.84 -22.34
CA ALA A 216 -3.96 -12.44 -21.95
C ALA A 216 -4.00 -10.99 -21.49
N CYS A 217 -3.06 -10.59 -20.61
CA CYS A 217 -3.05 -9.26 -20.04
C CYS A 217 -1.66 -8.84 -19.54
N VAL A 218 -1.54 -7.52 -19.33
CA VAL A 218 -0.55 -6.89 -18.48
C VAL A 218 -1.28 -6.32 -17.27
N ILE A 219 -0.92 -6.75 -16.05
CA ILE A 219 -1.43 -6.15 -14.81
C ILE A 219 -0.34 -5.31 -14.18
N VAL A 220 -0.65 -4.07 -13.81
CA VAL A 220 0.31 -3.09 -13.29
C VAL A 220 -0.31 -2.18 -12.25
N GLU A 221 0.44 -1.90 -11.17
CA GLU A 221 0.16 -0.78 -10.28
C GLU A 221 0.65 0.52 -10.95
N PRO A 222 -0.18 1.56 -11.17
CA PRO A 222 0.30 2.84 -11.75
C PRO A 222 1.31 3.59 -10.86
N MET A 223 1.44 3.19 -9.62
CA MET A 223 2.54 3.43 -8.69
C MET A 223 2.65 2.20 -7.81
N MET A 224 3.82 1.59 -7.78
CA MET A 224 4.08 0.43 -6.92
C MET A 224 4.02 0.84 -5.45
N GLY A 225 2.93 0.51 -4.77
CA GLY A 225 2.72 0.92 -3.38
C GLY A 225 3.55 0.12 -2.40
N SER A 226 3.45 -1.20 -2.45
CA SER A 226 4.14 -2.11 -1.54
C SER A 226 5.66 -2.07 -1.69
N ALA A 227 6.15 -1.86 -2.90
CA ALA A 227 7.55 -1.77 -3.24
C ALA A 227 8.16 -0.36 -3.04
N GLY A 228 7.58 0.47 -2.16
CA GLY A 228 8.21 1.72 -1.76
C GLY A 228 7.63 2.99 -2.38
N CYS A 229 6.38 2.97 -2.82
CA CYS A 229 5.70 4.10 -3.46
C CYS A 229 6.45 4.62 -4.71
N ILE A 230 6.88 3.70 -5.57
CA ILE A 230 7.62 4.02 -6.81
C ILE A 230 6.62 4.33 -7.93
N PRO A 231 6.57 5.57 -8.45
CA PRO A 231 5.69 5.93 -9.55
C PRO A 231 6.07 5.22 -10.86
N GLY A 232 5.05 4.78 -11.60
CA GLY A 232 5.23 4.44 -13.02
C GLY A 232 5.46 5.71 -13.82
N ASP A 233 6.52 5.74 -14.60
CA ASP A 233 6.78 6.84 -15.53
C ASP A 233 5.64 6.92 -16.54
N ARG A 234 5.20 8.14 -16.87
CA ARG A 234 4.10 8.34 -17.81
C ARG A 234 4.35 7.62 -19.14
N ALA A 235 5.55 7.78 -19.72
CA ALA A 235 5.92 7.15 -20.98
C ALA A 235 5.89 5.62 -20.91
N PHE A 236 6.27 5.03 -19.76
CA PHE A 236 6.19 3.60 -19.52
C PHE A 236 4.75 3.11 -19.53
N LEU A 237 3.84 3.79 -18.79
CA LEU A 237 2.43 3.40 -18.71
C LEU A 237 1.68 3.63 -20.03
N GLU A 238 2.01 4.69 -20.77
CA GLU A 238 1.49 4.94 -22.12
C GLU A 238 1.96 3.86 -23.10
N MET A 239 3.22 3.44 -23.02
CA MET A 239 3.75 2.33 -23.81
C MET A 239 3.01 1.02 -23.50
N LEU A 240 2.74 0.70 -22.23
CA LEU A 240 1.96 -0.49 -21.88
C LEU A 240 0.58 -0.47 -22.53
N LYS A 241 -0.12 0.68 -22.51
CA LYS A 241 -1.43 0.81 -23.16
C LYS A 241 -1.35 0.58 -24.66
N ALA A 242 -0.41 1.22 -25.32
CA ALA A 242 -0.25 1.11 -26.78
C ALA A 242 0.13 -0.31 -27.22
N GLU A 243 1.09 -0.95 -26.52
CA GLU A 243 1.58 -2.28 -26.91
C GLU A 243 0.56 -3.39 -26.57
N THR A 244 -0.17 -3.29 -25.44
CA THR A 244 -1.24 -4.25 -25.14
C THR A 244 -2.35 -4.17 -26.19
N GLU A 245 -2.74 -2.97 -26.59
CA GLU A 245 -3.73 -2.76 -27.64
C GLU A 245 -3.27 -3.34 -28.98
N ALA A 246 -2.01 -3.11 -29.36
CA ALA A 246 -1.44 -3.59 -30.63
C ALA A 246 -1.42 -5.13 -30.73
N VAL A 247 -1.22 -5.85 -29.62
CA VAL A 247 -1.20 -7.32 -29.60
C VAL A 247 -2.55 -7.94 -29.20
N GLY A 248 -3.56 -7.12 -28.90
CA GLY A 248 -4.88 -7.58 -28.42
C GLY A 248 -4.85 -8.19 -27.03
N ALA A 249 -3.90 -7.82 -26.19
CA ALA A 249 -3.89 -8.13 -24.76
C ALA A 249 -4.65 -7.08 -23.97
N ILE A 250 -5.07 -7.41 -22.75
CA ILE A 250 -5.86 -6.53 -21.89
C ILE A 250 -4.93 -5.80 -20.90
N LEU A 251 -5.05 -4.47 -20.79
CA LEU A 251 -4.36 -3.69 -19.76
C LEU A 251 -5.22 -3.60 -18.50
N ILE A 252 -4.71 -4.09 -17.38
CA ILE A 252 -5.33 -3.99 -16.05
C ILE A 252 -4.54 -2.99 -15.21
N PHE A 253 -5.18 -1.91 -14.76
CA PHE A 253 -4.63 -1.06 -13.71
C PHE A 253 -5.11 -1.54 -12.34
N ASP A 254 -4.18 -1.99 -11.52
CA ASP A 254 -4.42 -2.20 -10.10
C ASP A 254 -4.35 -0.84 -9.38
N GLU A 255 -5.51 -0.27 -9.15
CA GLU A 255 -5.67 0.99 -8.42
C GLU A 255 -6.13 0.78 -6.97
N VAL A 256 -5.89 -0.39 -6.41
CA VAL A 256 -6.22 -0.69 -5.00
C VAL A 256 -5.58 0.32 -4.04
N MET A 257 -4.36 0.79 -4.33
CA MET A 257 -3.70 1.87 -3.58
C MET A 257 -3.85 3.23 -4.25
N THR A 258 -3.71 3.31 -5.57
CA THR A 258 -3.55 4.56 -6.31
C THR A 258 -4.85 5.27 -6.63
N SER A 259 -6.01 4.62 -6.44
CA SER A 259 -7.35 5.20 -6.62
C SER A 259 -7.58 6.49 -5.82
N ARG A 260 -6.85 6.71 -4.74
CA ARG A 260 -6.95 7.88 -3.86
C ARG A 260 -6.13 9.10 -4.32
N LEU A 261 -5.27 8.94 -5.35
CA LEU A 261 -4.33 9.98 -5.79
C LEU A 261 -4.98 11.10 -6.61
N SER A 262 -6.25 10.94 -6.99
CA SER A 262 -7.09 12.00 -7.55
C SER A 262 -8.56 11.61 -7.39
N PRO A 263 -9.50 12.50 -7.75
CA PRO A 263 -10.92 12.14 -7.80
C PRO A 263 -11.24 10.91 -8.66
N GLY A 264 -10.48 10.67 -9.73
CA GLY A 264 -10.64 9.54 -10.64
C GLY A 264 -9.46 8.56 -10.63
N GLY A 265 -8.70 8.50 -9.54
CA GLY A 265 -7.52 7.64 -9.42
C GLY A 265 -6.30 8.11 -10.20
N ARG A 266 -5.26 7.31 -10.22
CA ARG A 266 -4.03 7.63 -10.95
C ARG A 266 -4.27 7.64 -12.47
N GLN A 267 -5.16 6.81 -12.98
CA GLN A 267 -5.55 6.78 -14.39
C GLN A 267 -6.02 8.14 -14.90
N ALA A 268 -6.82 8.87 -14.09
CA ALA A 268 -7.31 10.20 -14.45
C ALA A 268 -6.16 11.23 -14.51
N ASN A 269 -5.22 11.19 -13.56
CA ASN A 269 -4.04 12.07 -13.57
C ASN A 269 -3.14 11.82 -14.79
N LEU A 270 -3.09 10.59 -15.26
CA LEU A 270 -2.30 10.19 -16.43
C LEU A 270 -3.03 10.43 -17.75
N GLY A 271 -4.37 10.50 -17.73
CA GLY A 271 -5.19 10.48 -18.94
C GLY A 271 -5.14 9.13 -19.67
N ILE A 272 -4.76 8.05 -18.96
CA ILE A 272 -4.70 6.69 -19.51
C ILE A 272 -5.94 5.93 -19.08
N ARG A 273 -6.65 5.36 -20.05
CA ARG A 273 -7.83 4.52 -19.80
C ARG A 273 -7.46 3.05 -19.92
N PRO A 274 -7.33 2.31 -18.82
CA PRO A 274 -7.12 0.86 -18.87
C PRO A 274 -8.37 0.13 -19.38
N ASP A 275 -8.23 -1.12 -19.79
CA ASP A 275 -9.36 -1.97 -20.17
C ASP A 275 -10.12 -2.49 -18.96
N LEU A 276 -9.40 -2.80 -17.88
CA LEU A 276 -9.95 -3.16 -16.57
C LEU A 276 -9.25 -2.36 -15.46
N THR A 277 -9.99 -2.08 -14.39
CA THR A 277 -9.49 -1.46 -13.16
C THR A 277 -9.89 -2.31 -11.97
N THR A 278 -8.98 -2.52 -11.02
CA THR A 278 -9.29 -3.14 -9.74
C THR A 278 -9.16 -2.11 -8.61
N LEU A 279 -10.07 -2.21 -7.65
CA LEU A 279 -10.21 -1.27 -6.53
C LEU A 279 -10.30 -2.03 -5.21
N GLY A 280 -10.08 -1.32 -4.10
CA GLY A 280 -10.16 -1.91 -2.77
C GLY A 280 -10.03 -0.86 -1.65
N LYS A 281 -9.69 -1.33 -0.45
CA LYS A 281 -9.28 -0.49 0.68
C LYS A 281 -10.34 0.56 1.07
N TYR A 282 -9.94 1.84 1.10
CA TYR A 282 -10.76 2.94 1.60
C TYR A 282 -12.11 3.10 0.90
N ILE A 283 -12.25 2.63 -0.34
CA ILE A 283 -13.51 2.77 -1.10
C ILE A 283 -14.67 2.11 -0.35
N GLY A 284 -14.43 1.02 0.39
CA GLY A 284 -15.40 0.38 1.26
C GLY A 284 -15.69 1.11 2.59
N GLY A 285 -15.27 2.38 2.75
CA GLY A 285 -15.54 3.15 3.97
C GLY A 285 -14.82 2.61 5.22
N GLY A 286 -13.72 1.88 5.07
CA GLY A 286 -12.99 1.21 6.17
C GLY A 286 -13.44 -0.23 6.41
N MET A 287 -14.42 -0.74 5.66
CA MET A 287 -14.86 -2.13 5.69
C MET A 287 -14.12 -2.98 4.66
N SER A 288 -14.24 -4.32 4.76
CA SER A 288 -13.73 -5.25 3.75
C SER A 288 -14.36 -4.94 2.40
N PHE A 289 -13.52 -4.64 1.41
CA PHE A 289 -13.97 -4.20 0.09
C PHE A 289 -12.98 -4.53 -1.01
N GLY A 290 -13.49 -4.93 -2.14
CA GLY A 290 -12.84 -4.94 -3.43
C GLY A 290 -13.86 -4.73 -4.53
N ALA A 291 -13.38 -4.33 -5.70
CA ALA A 291 -14.18 -4.27 -6.92
C ALA A 291 -13.26 -4.43 -8.13
N PHE A 292 -13.81 -5.00 -9.19
CA PHE A 292 -13.20 -5.02 -10.50
C PHE A 292 -14.22 -4.63 -11.55
N GLY A 293 -13.80 -3.94 -12.58
CA GLY A 293 -14.66 -3.47 -13.64
C GLY A 293 -13.87 -2.88 -14.77
N GLY A 294 -14.54 -2.58 -15.87
CA GLY A 294 -13.90 -2.02 -17.05
C GLY A 294 -14.85 -2.01 -18.24
N ARG A 295 -14.32 -2.28 -19.42
CA ARG A 295 -15.06 -2.34 -20.68
C ARG A 295 -16.28 -3.24 -20.55
N ALA A 296 -17.43 -2.76 -21.05
CA ALA A 296 -18.70 -3.47 -20.95
C ALA A 296 -18.69 -4.83 -21.67
N ASP A 297 -18.00 -4.93 -22.81
CA ASP A 297 -17.87 -6.19 -23.57
C ASP A 297 -17.12 -7.27 -22.77
N LEU A 298 -16.07 -6.89 -22.02
CA LEU A 298 -15.36 -7.81 -21.13
C LEU A 298 -16.24 -8.21 -19.94
N MET A 299 -16.80 -7.24 -19.22
CA MET A 299 -17.58 -7.49 -18.00
C MET A 299 -18.87 -8.27 -18.28
N ALA A 300 -19.41 -8.20 -19.48
CA ALA A 300 -20.59 -8.96 -19.92
C ALA A 300 -20.38 -10.49 -19.87
N ASN A 301 -19.14 -10.98 -19.78
CA ASN A 301 -18.87 -12.40 -19.54
C ASN A 301 -19.32 -12.88 -18.15
N PHE A 302 -19.64 -11.98 -17.23
CA PHE A 302 -20.22 -12.30 -15.92
C PHE A 302 -21.77 -12.16 -15.90
N ASP A 303 -22.43 -11.84 -17.02
CA ASP A 303 -23.89 -11.73 -17.07
C ASP A 303 -24.51 -13.13 -17.02
N PRO A 304 -25.22 -13.52 -15.93
CA PRO A 304 -25.78 -14.85 -15.79
C PRO A 304 -26.94 -15.15 -16.80
N GLY A 305 -27.46 -14.12 -17.46
CA GLY A 305 -28.42 -14.27 -18.55
C GLY A 305 -27.79 -14.71 -19.87
N ARG A 306 -26.46 -14.80 -19.96
CA ARG A 306 -25.74 -15.19 -21.18
C ARG A 306 -25.24 -16.63 -21.10
N PRO A 307 -25.41 -17.44 -22.18
CA PRO A 307 -24.82 -18.77 -22.24
C PRO A 307 -23.30 -18.73 -22.09
N GLY A 308 -22.73 -19.62 -21.26
CA GLY A 308 -21.29 -19.70 -21.03
C GLY A 308 -20.70 -18.60 -20.11
N SER A 309 -21.56 -17.85 -19.42
CA SER A 309 -21.11 -16.81 -18.48
C SER A 309 -20.27 -17.38 -17.34
N LEU A 310 -19.31 -16.57 -16.87
CA LEU A 310 -18.50 -16.89 -15.71
C LEU A 310 -19.32 -16.79 -14.43
N SER A 311 -19.14 -17.75 -13.53
CA SER A 311 -19.71 -17.69 -12.18
C SER A 311 -18.88 -16.75 -11.29
N HIS A 312 -19.57 -15.95 -10.47
CA HIS A 312 -18.96 -15.14 -9.43
C HIS A 312 -19.70 -15.38 -8.12
N ALA A 313 -19.11 -16.16 -7.24
CA ALA A 313 -19.62 -16.45 -5.90
C ALA A 313 -18.93 -15.57 -4.85
N GLY A 314 -19.60 -15.34 -3.71
CA GLY A 314 -19.07 -14.59 -2.58
C GLY A 314 -20.20 -14.09 -1.69
N THR A 315 -20.44 -14.76 -0.57
CA THR A 315 -21.54 -14.47 0.35
C THR A 315 -21.60 -13.03 0.82
N PHE A 316 -20.44 -12.38 0.96
CA PHE A 316 -20.32 -11.03 1.51
C PHE A 316 -19.99 -9.96 0.46
N ASN A 317 -20.06 -10.26 -0.84
CA ASN A 317 -19.73 -9.29 -1.89
C ASN A 317 -20.64 -8.05 -1.85
N ASN A 318 -21.88 -8.20 -1.43
CA ASN A 318 -22.85 -7.13 -1.25
C ASN A 318 -23.16 -6.85 0.24
N ASN A 319 -22.16 -7.00 1.10
CA ASN A 319 -22.30 -6.74 2.54
C ASN A 319 -22.90 -5.35 2.80
N VAL A 320 -24.02 -5.31 3.50
CA VAL A 320 -24.78 -4.06 3.74
C VAL A 320 -23.98 -2.98 4.48
N LEU A 321 -23.04 -3.38 5.36
CA LEU A 321 -22.20 -2.44 6.10
C LEU A 321 -21.18 -1.80 5.14
N THR A 322 -20.57 -2.61 4.31
CA THR A 322 -19.59 -2.14 3.29
C THR A 322 -20.25 -1.21 2.29
N MET A 323 -21.45 -1.56 1.80
CA MET A 323 -22.20 -0.71 0.87
C MET A 323 -22.54 0.64 1.51
N ALA A 324 -23.10 0.64 2.73
CA ALA A 324 -23.47 1.86 3.44
C ALA A 324 -22.24 2.72 3.78
N ALA A 325 -21.17 2.12 4.29
CA ALA A 325 -19.93 2.81 4.64
C ALA A 325 -19.23 3.40 3.40
N GLY A 326 -19.16 2.64 2.30
CA GLY A 326 -18.55 3.07 1.04
C GLY A 326 -19.31 4.25 0.42
N ILE A 327 -20.64 4.18 0.36
CA ILE A 327 -21.50 5.29 -0.10
C ILE A 327 -21.25 6.54 0.75
N ALA A 328 -21.32 6.42 2.08
CA ALA A 328 -21.10 7.53 3.00
C ALA A 328 -19.70 8.15 2.84
N GLY A 329 -18.68 7.31 2.71
CA GLY A 329 -17.30 7.73 2.51
C GLY A 329 -17.11 8.49 1.20
N LEU A 330 -17.55 7.94 0.06
CA LEU A 330 -17.38 8.56 -1.26
C LEU A 330 -18.25 9.80 -1.46
N LYS A 331 -19.48 9.79 -0.96
CA LYS A 331 -20.46 10.86 -1.16
C LYS A 331 -20.22 12.07 -0.26
N HIS A 332 -19.80 11.85 0.97
CA HIS A 332 -19.77 12.90 1.98
C HIS A 332 -18.38 13.23 2.54
N ARG A 333 -17.39 12.35 2.38
CA ARG A 333 -16.06 12.55 2.97
C ARG A 333 -14.97 12.69 1.93
N PHE A 334 -14.80 11.73 1.05
CA PHE A 334 -13.76 11.78 0.03
C PHE A 334 -14.33 12.37 -1.28
N THR A 335 -14.82 13.61 -1.21
CA THR A 335 -15.29 14.37 -2.38
C THR A 335 -14.12 14.69 -3.34
N PRO A 336 -14.38 15.10 -4.57
CA PRO A 336 -13.33 15.54 -5.49
C PRO A 336 -12.44 16.66 -4.91
N GLU A 337 -13.00 17.59 -4.14
CA GLU A 337 -12.28 18.67 -3.46
C GLU A 337 -11.39 18.12 -2.35
N ALA A 338 -11.92 17.24 -1.51
CA ALA A 338 -11.17 16.58 -0.44
C ALA A 338 -10.00 15.74 -1.00
N ALA A 339 -10.22 15.05 -2.12
CA ALA A 339 -9.18 14.28 -2.79
C ALA A 339 -8.04 15.18 -3.29
N ARG A 340 -8.37 16.31 -3.92
CA ARG A 340 -7.36 17.28 -4.38
C ARG A 340 -6.59 17.89 -3.20
N ALA A 341 -7.29 18.34 -2.16
CA ALA A 341 -6.68 18.95 -0.98
C ALA A 341 -5.75 17.98 -0.24
N LEU A 342 -6.18 16.72 -0.04
CA LEU A 342 -5.38 15.70 0.61
C LEU A 342 -4.07 15.42 -0.16
N ASN A 343 -4.14 15.29 -1.48
CA ASN A 343 -2.97 15.01 -2.29
C ASN A 343 -2.03 16.21 -2.38
N ALA A 344 -2.55 17.44 -2.45
CA ALA A 344 -1.74 18.66 -2.38
C ALA A 344 -0.99 18.76 -1.02
N ARG A 345 -1.66 18.43 0.10
CA ARG A 345 -1.02 18.37 1.43
C ARG A 345 0.11 17.32 1.45
N GLY A 346 -0.12 16.15 0.88
CA GLY A 346 0.89 15.10 0.80
C GLY A 346 2.11 15.52 -0.02
N ASP A 347 1.91 16.15 -1.17
CA ASP A 347 2.99 16.67 -2.01
C ASP A 347 3.78 17.79 -1.30
N ALA A 348 3.10 18.69 -0.59
CA ALA A 348 3.74 19.74 0.21
C ALA A 348 4.59 19.13 1.35
N LEU A 349 4.05 18.13 2.07
CA LEU A 349 4.79 17.44 3.13
C LEU A 349 6.03 16.74 2.55
N ARG A 350 5.90 15.99 1.45
CA ARG A 350 7.03 15.30 0.81
C ARG A 350 8.12 16.28 0.38
N THR A 351 7.75 17.42 -0.20
CA THR A 351 8.68 18.48 -0.58
C THR A 351 9.42 19.03 0.63
N ARG A 352 8.70 19.30 1.74
CA ARG A 352 9.29 19.79 2.98
C ARG A 352 10.25 18.75 3.60
N LEU A 353 9.90 17.48 3.64
CA LEU A 353 10.78 16.41 4.14
C LEU A 353 12.07 16.32 3.33
N ASN A 354 11.98 16.38 2.01
CA ASN A 354 13.17 16.35 1.15
C ASN A 354 14.06 17.60 1.34
N ALA A 355 13.48 18.77 1.59
CA ALA A 355 14.23 19.96 1.94
C ALA A 355 14.96 19.83 3.29
N ILE A 356 14.32 19.24 4.31
CA ILE A 356 14.93 18.93 5.61
C ILE A 356 16.10 17.96 5.45
N PHE A 357 15.93 16.87 4.72
CA PHE A 357 17.00 15.89 4.48
C PHE A 357 18.18 16.52 3.74
N ALA A 358 17.92 17.33 2.73
CA ALA A 358 18.95 18.07 1.99
C ALA A 358 19.70 19.07 2.88
N ALA A 359 19.00 19.85 3.69
CA ALA A 359 19.61 20.82 4.63
C ALA A 359 20.50 20.12 5.68
N ALA A 360 20.09 18.95 6.17
CA ALA A 360 20.87 18.14 7.09
C ALA A 360 22.02 17.38 6.40
N GLY A 361 22.07 17.33 5.08
CA GLY A 361 22.99 16.47 4.31
C GLY A 361 22.76 14.98 4.56
N ALA A 362 21.53 14.60 4.93
CA ALA A 362 21.18 13.21 5.20
C ALA A 362 20.88 12.47 3.87
N PRO A 363 21.47 11.27 3.63
CA PRO A 363 21.19 10.49 2.44
C PRO A 363 19.84 9.77 2.56
N ILE A 364 18.75 10.56 2.66
CA ILE A 364 17.39 10.09 2.82
C ILE A 364 16.50 10.76 1.79
N ARG A 365 15.56 10.01 1.21
CA ARG A 365 14.62 10.52 0.24
C ARG A 365 13.18 10.12 0.60
N ALA A 366 12.26 11.07 0.56
CA ALA A 366 10.83 10.81 0.54
C ALA A 366 10.37 10.74 -0.92
N ALA A 367 9.89 9.57 -1.36
CA ALA A 367 9.38 9.31 -2.71
C ALA A 367 7.88 9.00 -2.67
N GLY A 368 7.17 9.18 -3.79
CA GLY A 368 5.74 8.90 -3.90
C GLY A 368 4.96 9.99 -4.61
N ILE A 369 3.62 9.93 -4.53
CA ILE A 369 2.70 10.87 -5.16
C ILE A 369 1.59 11.23 -4.17
N GLY A 370 1.27 12.52 -4.06
CA GLY A 370 0.13 12.99 -3.27
C GLY A 370 0.20 12.49 -1.83
N SER A 371 -0.90 11.89 -1.39
CA SER A 371 -1.08 11.40 -0.02
C SER A 371 -0.37 10.08 0.29
N LEU A 372 0.36 9.50 -0.67
CA LEU A 372 1.12 8.26 -0.51
C LEU A 372 2.60 8.52 -0.72
N MET A 373 3.41 8.18 0.27
CA MET A 373 4.86 8.35 0.20
C MET A 373 5.59 7.29 1.02
N ASN A 374 6.89 7.17 0.75
CA ASN A 374 7.79 6.30 1.50
C ASN A 374 9.09 7.04 1.80
N ILE A 375 9.63 6.86 3.00
CA ILE A 375 10.95 7.37 3.39
C ILE A 375 11.98 6.28 3.12
N HIS A 376 12.94 6.58 2.24
CA HIS A 376 14.03 5.69 1.87
C HIS A 376 15.36 6.22 2.40
N PRO A 377 16.15 5.42 3.16
CA PRO A 377 17.50 5.80 3.58
C PRO A 377 18.48 5.62 2.40
N MET A 378 18.33 6.48 1.40
CA MET A 378 19.17 6.57 0.20
C MET A 378 19.04 7.98 -0.39
N ALA A 379 20.11 8.48 -1.03
CA ALA A 379 20.14 9.85 -1.55
C ALA A 379 19.28 10.02 -2.81
N GLU A 380 19.23 9.00 -3.65
CA GLU A 380 18.53 9.02 -4.93
C GLU A 380 17.07 8.56 -4.78
N GLU A 381 16.20 9.08 -5.62
CA GLU A 381 14.82 8.59 -5.72
C GLU A 381 14.79 7.24 -6.45
N PRO A 382 14.20 6.17 -5.85
CA PRO A 382 14.14 4.87 -6.50
C PRO A 382 13.24 4.92 -7.74
N LYS A 383 13.67 4.31 -8.82
CA LYS A 383 12.93 4.20 -10.08
C LYS A 383 12.33 2.82 -10.30
N GLN A 384 12.87 1.81 -9.63
CA GLN A 384 12.43 0.43 -9.68
C GLN A 384 12.71 -0.27 -8.34
N PRO A 385 12.00 -1.35 -8.02
CA PRO A 385 12.15 -2.04 -6.74
C PRO A 385 13.57 -2.52 -6.41
N SER A 386 14.34 -2.92 -7.42
CA SER A 386 15.74 -3.34 -7.25
C SER A 386 16.67 -2.22 -6.73
N ASP A 387 16.32 -0.94 -6.93
CA ASP A 387 17.08 0.18 -6.38
C ASP A 387 17.09 0.18 -4.85
N LEU A 388 16.03 -0.35 -4.23
CA LEU A 388 15.88 -0.39 -2.78
C LEU A 388 16.86 -1.35 -2.09
N ALA A 389 17.52 -2.24 -2.83
CA ALA A 389 18.58 -3.10 -2.31
C ALA A 389 19.82 -2.30 -1.84
N ARG A 390 19.97 -1.05 -2.32
CA ARG A 390 21.05 -0.14 -1.90
C ARG A 390 20.79 0.51 -0.54
N ALA A 391 19.56 0.49 -0.04
CA ALA A 391 19.19 1.09 1.23
C ALA A 391 19.56 0.20 2.41
N ASP A 392 20.24 0.75 3.42
CA ASP A 392 20.56 0.01 4.65
C ASP A 392 19.27 -0.23 5.47
N GLN A 393 18.95 -1.50 5.70
CA GLN A 393 17.78 -1.88 6.48
C GLN A 393 17.86 -1.39 7.92
N ARG A 394 19.05 -1.30 8.53
CA ARG A 394 19.23 -0.81 9.90
C ARG A 394 18.88 0.67 10.02
N ALA A 395 19.21 1.47 8.99
CA ALA A 395 18.83 2.89 8.95
C ALA A 395 17.31 3.06 8.85
N ARG A 396 16.63 2.23 8.05
CA ARG A 396 15.18 2.22 7.94
C ARG A 396 14.51 1.87 9.27
N ASP A 397 15.03 0.85 9.94
CA ASP A 397 14.52 0.41 11.23
C ASP A 397 14.76 1.47 12.32
N LEU A 398 15.92 2.13 12.33
CA LEU A 398 16.19 3.22 13.28
C LEU A 398 15.24 4.41 13.06
N ILE A 399 15.01 4.82 11.80
CA ILE A 399 14.05 5.88 11.47
C ILE A 399 12.65 5.54 12.01
N PHE A 400 12.22 4.29 11.83
CA PHE A 400 10.93 3.83 12.35
C PHE A 400 10.84 3.94 13.87
N PHE A 401 11.79 3.40 14.62
CA PHE A 401 11.76 3.44 16.09
C PHE A 401 11.92 4.87 16.65
N ASP A 402 12.76 5.71 16.02
CA ASP A 402 12.93 7.10 16.42
C ASP A 402 11.64 7.92 16.22
N LEU A 403 10.93 7.73 15.09
CA LEU A 403 9.65 8.40 14.83
C LEU A 403 8.54 7.87 15.74
N LEU A 404 8.55 6.57 16.04
CA LEU A 404 7.61 5.98 16.99
C LEU A 404 7.80 6.57 18.39
N GLU A 405 9.05 6.73 18.84
CA GLU A 405 9.39 7.39 20.11
C GLU A 405 8.92 8.85 20.15
N ASP A 406 8.95 9.55 19.01
CA ASP A 406 8.45 10.92 18.89
C ASP A 406 6.90 10.98 18.72
N GLY A 407 6.19 9.84 18.79
CA GLY A 407 4.73 9.78 18.76
C GLY A 407 4.12 9.72 17.35
N PHE A 408 4.88 9.26 16.35
CA PHE A 408 4.39 9.10 14.97
C PHE A 408 4.44 7.66 14.52
N TYR A 409 3.30 7.12 14.07
CA TYR A 409 3.19 5.75 13.59
C TYR A 409 3.22 5.69 12.07
N ILE A 410 4.29 5.11 11.52
CA ILE A 410 4.49 4.81 10.09
C ILE A 410 4.69 3.30 9.90
N ALA A 411 4.71 2.80 8.67
CA ALA A 411 5.18 1.44 8.46
C ALA A 411 6.69 1.33 8.71
N ARG A 412 7.16 0.22 9.28
CA ARG A 412 8.61 -0.01 9.48
C ARG A 412 9.42 0.12 8.19
N ARG A 413 8.81 -0.24 7.04
CA ARG A 413 9.44 -0.07 5.72
C ARG A 413 9.43 1.36 5.17
N GLY A 414 8.97 2.35 5.96
CA GLY A 414 8.94 3.76 5.60
C GLY A 414 7.65 4.24 4.91
N LEU A 415 6.68 3.36 4.64
CA LEU A 415 5.41 3.73 3.99
C LEU A 415 4.58 4.63 4.90
N MET A 416 4.05 5.71 4.31
CA MET A 416 3.10 6.63 4.89
C MET A 416 1.92 6.85 3.94
N ALA A 417 0.72 6.96 4.52
CA ALA A 417 -0.52 7.24 3.81
C ALA A 417 -1.36 8.23 4.62
N LEU A 418 -1.43 9.49 4.17
CA LEU A 418 -2.18 10.52 4.88
C LEU A 418 -3.68 10.21 4.87
N SER A 419 -4.33 10.33 6.01
CA SER A 419 -5.79 10.32 6.11
C SER A 419 -6.37 11.73 5.99
N LEU A 420 -7.69 11.82 5.77
CA LEU A 420 -8.41 13.10 5.78
C LEU A 420 -8.37 13.80 7.17
N ALA A 421 -8.10 13.02 8.22
CA ALA A 421 -7.98 13.54 9.58
C ALA A 421 -6.60 14.13 9.90
N ILE A 422 -5.59 13.93 9.04
CA ILE A 422 -4.28 14.59 9.17
C ILE A 422 -4.39 16.00 8.60
N GLY A 423 -4.28 16.99 9.49
CA GLY A 423 -4.29 18.41 9.16
C GLY A 423 -2.89 18.97 8.92
N ASP A 424 -2.83 20.29 8.77
CA ASP A 424 -1.57 21.00 8.60
C ASP A 424 -0.74 21.01 9.90
N GLU A 425 -1.40 20.97 11.06
CA GLU A 425 -0.75 20.88 12.38
C GLU A 425 0.01 19.56 12.53
N GLU A 426 -0.63 18.42 12.25
CA GLU A 426 0.02 17.11 12.32
C GLU A 426 1.14 16.97 11.30
N ALA A 427 0.94 17.46 10.08
CA ALA A 427 1.97 17.47 9.05
C ALA A 427 3.18 18.34 9.45
N ALA A 428 2.93 19.49 10.07
CA ALA A 428 3.98 20.37 10.58
C ALA A 428 4.74 19.74 11.77
N ALA A 429 4.02 19.10 12.70
CA ALA A 429 4.61 18.41 13.84
C ALA A 429 5.49 17.22 13.40
N PHE A 430 5.02 16.44 12.42
CA PHE A 430 5.81 15.35 11.83
C PHE A 430 7.10 15.88 11.18
N ALA A 431 7.00 16.93 10.37
CA ALA A 431 8.16 17.53 9.73
C ALA A 431 9.18 18.09 10.77
N ALA A 432 8.71 18.69 11.87
CA ALA A 432 9.58 19.15 12.96
C ALA A 432 10.30 17.99 13.69
N ALA A 433 9.61 16.85 13.89
CA ALA A 433 10.26 15.66 14.45
C ALA A 433 11.34 15.12 13.51
N VAL A 434 11.08 15.06 12.21
CA VAL A 434 12.08 14.66 11.20
C VAL A 434 13.26 15.64 11.19
N GLU A 435 13.01 16.94 11.23
CA GLU A 435 14.05 17.99 11.26
C GLU A 435 14.97 17.85 12.48
N LYS A 436 14.41 17.56 13.66
CA LYS A 436 15.15 17.28 14.90
C LYS A 436 16.04 16.04 14.78
N ARG A 437 15.58 14.99 14.09
CA ARG A 437 16.27 13.69 13.99
C ARG A 437 17.27 13.62 12.83
N ALA A 438 17.05 14.35 11.74
CA ALA A 438 17.82 14.24 10.49
C ALA A 438 19.34 14.42 10.67
N PRO A 439 19.87 15.36 11.50
CA PRO A 439 21.30 15.47 11.74
C PRO A 439 21.92 14.21 12.37
N ARG A 440 21.20 13.56 13.31
CA ARG A 440 21.65 12.32 13.93
C ARG A 440 21.66 11.18 12.91
N TRP A 441 20.60 11.06 12.09
CA TRP A 441 20.55 10.03 11.04
C TRP A 441 21.68 10.20 10.04
N LYS A 442 21.97 11.45 9.62
CA LYS A 442 23.12 11.75 8.74
C LYS A 442 24.44 11.29 9.34
N ALA A 443 24.70 11.62 10.61
CA ALA A 443 25.94 11.25 11.28
C ALA A 443 26.13 9.72 11.35
N LEU A 444 25.06 8.97 11.62
CA LEU A 444 25.08 7.51 11.72
C LEU A 444 25.19 6.80 10.37
N MET A 445 24.64 7.39 9.29
CA MET A 445 24.72 6.83 7.93
C MET A 445 26.04 7.22 7.25
N GLY A 446 26.61 8.39 7.53
CA GLY A 446 27.90 8.83 6.96
C GLY A 446 29.14 8.19 7.60
N ALA A 447 28.96 7.41 8.67
CA ALA A 447 30.04 6.62 9.28
C ALA A 447 30.17 5.22 8.65
N MET A 448 29.52 5.00 7.51
CA MET A 448 29.48 3.71 6.80
C MET A 448 30.44 3.63 5.59
N ASP A 449 31.31 4.65 5.40
CA ASP A 449 32.35 4.64 4.37
C ASP A 449 33.64 3.97 4.85
#